data_b39427dcc24477fe00131ec0fc13dd72
#
_entry.id   b39427dcc24477fe00131ec0fc13dd72
#
_cell.length_a   1.000
_cell.length_b   1.000
_cell.length_c   1.000
_cell.angle_alpha   90.00
_cell.angle_beta   90.00
_cell.angle_gamma   90.00
#
_symmetry.space_group_name_H-M   'P 1'
#
loop_
_entity.id
_entity.type
_entity.pdbx_description
1 polymer ?
#
loop_
_entity_poly.entity_id
_entity_poly.type
_entity_poly.pdbx_seq_one_letter_code
_entity_poly.pdbx_strand_id
1 'polypeptide(L)'
;MAEQPESSSVRVKIYDREYAFRTTGDPKKLQELCANLDRRMREAAESTGTVDTLKLAVLAALSLGDDLQRAKEESKKLDDAVARRALACISILDRIP
;
A
#
# COMPACT_ATOMS: atom_id res chain seq x y z
N MET A 1 20.17 -0.46 -24.68
CA MET A 1 19.81 -0.38 -24.40
C MET A 1 19.46 -0.57 -23.69
N ALA A 2 19.51 -0.54 -23.27
CA ALA A 2 19.11 -0.77 -22.49
C ALA A 2 18.14 -0.62 -22.36
N GLU A 3 17.76 -0.94 -22.24
CA GLU A 3 16.83 -0.88 -22.25
C GLU A 3 16.20 -0.73 -21.15
N GLN A 4 15.89 -0.06 -20.91
CA GLN A 4 15.20 0.19 -19.91
C GLN A 4 13.87 -0.08 -20.24
N PRO A 5 13.17 -0.61 -19.38
CA PRO A 5 11.85 -0.97 -19.61
C PRO A 5 11.13 0.28 -19.88
N GLU A 6 10.08 0.23 -20.54
CA GLU A 6 9.44 1.34 -20.81
C GLU A 6 8.95 1.96 -19.61
N SER A 7 9.15 3.19 -19.37
CA SER A 7 8.59 3.84 -18.20
C SER A 7 7.53 4.79 -18.69
N SER A 8 6.46 4.88 -17.95
CA SER A 8 5.36 5.75 -18.29
C SER A 8 5.31 6.89 -17.32
N SER A 9 4.93 8.05 -17.81
CA SER A 9 4.75 9.19 -16.96
C SER A 9 3.26 9.28 -16.67
N VAL A 10 2.92 9.36 -15.40
CA VAL A 10 1.53 9.38 -14.98
C VAL A 10 1.27 10.62 -14.15
N ARG A 11 0.20 11.31 -14.48
CA ARG A 11 -0.17 12.48 -13.71
C ARG A 11 -1.32 12.13 -12.84
N VAL A 12 -1.24 12.44 -11.58
CA VAL A 12 -2.28 12.12 -10.62
C VAL A 12 -2.57 13.31 -9.76
N LYS A 13 -3.73 13.31 -9.18
CA LYS A 13 -4.09 14.37 -8.29
C LYS A 13 -4.33 13.75 -6.94
N ILE A 14 -3.61 14.21 -5.93
CA ILE A 14 -3.77 13.72 -4.58
C ILE A 14 -4.06 14.91 -3.69
N TYR A 15 -5.20 14.89 -3.08
CA TYR A 15 -5.66 15.95 -2.18
C TYR A 15 -5.51 17.31 -2.85
N ASP A 16 -6.03 17.40 -4.07
CA ASP A 16 -6.07 18.64 -4.84
C ASP A 16 -4.72 19.15 -5.32
N ARG A 17 -3.69 18.34 -5.26
CA ARG A 17 -2.41 18.73 -5.81
C ARG A 17 -2.03 17.75 -6.89
N GLU A 18 -1.42 18.27 -7.93
CA GLU A 18 -1.03 17.44 -9.04
C GLU A 18 0.40 16.97 -8.92
N TYR A 19 0.62 15.70 -9.22
CA TYR A 19 1.94 15.11 -9.18
C TYR A 19 2.16 14.33 -10.46
N ALA A 20 3.40 14.29 -10.90
CA ALA A 20 3.76 13.49 -12.06
C ALA A 20 4.75 12.44 -11.60
N PHE A 21 4.45 11.18 -11.88
CA PHE A 21 5.33 10.10 -11.47
C PHE A 21 5.76 9.32 -12.68
N ARG A 22 6.90 8.65 -12.56
CA ARG A 22 7.35 7.76 -13.57
C ARG A 22 7.26 6.40 -13.03
N THR A 23 6.74 5.47 -13.75
CA THR A 23 6.64 4.10 -13.27
C THR A 23 6.99 3.16 -14.39
N THR A 24 7.66 2.07 -14.05
CA THR A 24 7.91 1.02 -14.99
C THR A 24 6.85 -0.05 -14.88
N GLY A 25 5.93 0.10 -13.94
CA GLY A 25 4.87 -0.86 -13.77
C GLY A 25 3.63 -0.41 -14.50
N ASP A 26 2.51 -0.93 -14.07
CA ASP A 26 1.25 -0.63 -14.69
C ASP A 26 0.77 0.75 -14.27
N PRO A 27 0.62 1.69 -15.19
CA PRO A 27 0.17 3.03 -14.81
C PRO A 27 -1.19 3.03 -14.14
N LYS A 28 -2.07 2.09 -14.51
CA LYS A 28 -3.36 2.01 -13.91
C LYS A 28 -3.29 1.66 -12.46
N LYS A 29 -2.38 0.79 -12.08
CA LYS A 29 -2.21 0.44 -10.70
C LYS A 29 -1.73 1.62 -9.91
N LEU A 30 -0.84 2.41 -10.46
CA LEU A 30 -0.36 3.59 -9.76
C LEU A 30 -1.49 4.58 -9.58
N GLN A 31 -2.34 4.73 -10.58
CA GLN A 31 -3.46 5.63 -10.47
C GLN A 31 -4.41 5.18 -9.38
N GLU A 32 -4.62 3.88 -9.27
CA GLU A 32 -5.50 3.34 -8.23
C GLU A 32 -4.93 3.58 -6.84
N LEU A 33 -3.63 3.41 -6.71
CA LEU A 33 -2.99 3.66 -5.43
C LEU A 33 -3.12 5.12 -5.03
N CYS A 34 -2.95 6.01 -5.98
CA CYS A 34 -3.05 7.42 -5.69
C CYS A 34 -4.49 7.82 -5.36
N ALA A 35 -5.45 7.21 -6.01
CA ALA A 35 -6.84 7.48 -5.71
C ALA A 35 -7.18 6.99 -4.31
N ASN A 36 -6.61 5.85 -3.93
CA ASN A 36 -6.83 5.31 -2.60
C ASN A 36 -6.22 6.22 -1.54
N LEU A 37 -5.04 6.74 -1.81
CA LEU A 37 -4.40 7.66 -0.88
C LEU A 37 -5.22 8.94 -0.74
N ASP A 38 -5.69 9.46 -1.85
CA ASP A 38 -6.50 10.66 -1.84
C ASP A 38 -7.76 10.44 -0.97
N ARG A 39 -8.41 9.32 -1.14
CA ARG A 39 -9.60 9.02 -0.37
C ARG A 39 -9.30 8.93 1.11
N ARG A 40 -8.18 8.28 1.47
CA ARG A 40 -7.83 8.15 2.86
C ARG A 40 -7.50 9.49 3.49
N MET A 41 -6.90 10.38 2.74
CA MET A 41 -6.61 11.71 3.25
C MET A 41 -7.90 12.48 3.49
N ARG A 42 -8.88 12.32 2.59
CA ARG A 42 -10.14 13.01 2.77
C ARG A 42 -10.92 12.45 3.94
N GLU A 43 -10.86 11.16 4.14
CA GLU A 43 -11.50 10.55 5.29
C GLU A 43 -10.85 11.04 6.58
N ALA A 44 -9.55 11.16 6.59
CA ALA A 44 -8.86 11.65 7.77
C ALA A 44 -9.23 13.10 8.05
N ALA A 45 -9.38 13.89 7.00
CA ALA A 45 -9.77 15.29 7.17
C ALA A 45 -11.14 15.38 7.77
N GLU A 46 -12.04 14.53 7.34
CA GLU A 46 -13.37 14.54 7.87
C GLU A 46 -13.40 14.11 9.31
N SER A 47 -12.67 13.11 9.68
CA SER A 47 -12.73 12.61 11.02
C SER A 47 -11.96 13.47 12.02
N THR A 48 -10.93 14.19 11.61
CA THR A 48 -10.15 14.96 12.57
C THR A 48 -10.38 16.45 12.48
N GLY A 49 -10.93 16.89 11.37
CA GLY A 49 -11.14 18.32 11.19
C GLY A 49 -9.90 19.12 10.91
N THR A 50 -8.76 18.45 10.70
CA THR A 50 -7.53 19.18 10.47
C THR A 50 -7.41 19.57 9.02
N VAL A 51 -6.75 20.69 8.75
CA VAL A 51 -6.49 21.08 7.38
C VAL A 51 -5.00 20.97 7.05
N ASP A 52 -4.24 20.44 7.98
CA ASP A 52 -2.80 20.29 7.78
C ASP A 52 -2.55 19.12 6.86
N THR A 53 -2.15 19.40 5.63
CA THR A 53 -1.97 18.37 4.61
C THR A 53 -0.94 17.32 5.01
N LEU A 54 0.14 17.74 5.63
CA LEU A 54 1.15 16.79 6.07
C LEU A 54 0.59 15.82 7.09
N LYS A 55 -0.18 16.34 8.03
CA LYS A 55 -0.77 15.50 9.04
C LYS A 55 -1.75 14.52 8.40
N LEU A 56 -2.51 14.99 7.41
CA LEU A 56 -3.43 14.11 6.72
C LEU A 56 -2.71 13.01 5.97
N ALA A 57 -1.56 13.35 5.38
CA ALA A 57 -0.78 12.34 4.67
C ALA A 57 -0.25 11.29 5.63
N VAL A 58 0.18 11.71 6.82
CA VAL A 58 0.67 10.78 7.82
C VAL A 58 -0.46 9.87 8.29
N LEU A 59 -1.62 10.44 8.53
CA LEU A 59 -2.76 9.65 8.98
C LEU A 59 -3.18 8.66 7.90
N ALA A 60 -3.17 9.09 6.65
CA ALA A 60 -3.52 8.20 5.55
C ALA A 60 -2.50 7.07 5.43
N ALA A 61 -1.22 7.40 5.60
CA ALA A 61 -0.18 6.39 5.54
C ALA A 61 -0.35 5.37 6.65
N LEU A 62 -0.70 5.82 7.84
CA LEU A 62 -0.93 4.90 8.95
C LEU A 62 -2.13 4.00 8.67
N SER A 63 -3.17 4.58 8.09
CA SER A 63 -4.35 3.82 7.74
C SER A 63 -4.03 2.73 6.73
N LEU A 64 -3.26 3.09 5.71
CA LEU A 64 -2.87 2.12 4.69
C LEU A 64 -1.94 1.07 5.27
N GLY A 65 -1.04 1.49 6.16
CA GLY A 65 -0.15 0.55 6.82
C GLY A 65 -0.91 -0.44 7.68
N ASP A 66 -1.97 0.02 8.32
CA ASP A 66 -2.79 -0.85 9.13
C ASP A 66 -3.48 -1.91 8.25
N ASP A 67 -3.98 -1.49 7.09
CA ASP A 67 -4.60 -2.43 6.17
C ASP A 67 -3.58 -3.47 5.70
N LEU A 68 -2.37 -3.02 5.41
CA LEU A 68 -1.33 -3.92 4.97
C LEU A 68 -0.99 -4.92 6.07
N GLN A 69 -0.92 -4.45 7.30
CA GLN A 69 -0.63 -5.31 8.41
C GLN A 69 -1.70 -6.37 8.56
N ARG A 70 -2.95 -5.99 8.45
CA ARG A 70 -4.04 -6.95 8.55
C ARG A 70 -4.01 -7.95 7.43
N ALA A 71 -3.71 -7.50 6.22
CA ALA A 71 -3.62 -8.40 5.09
C ALA A 71 -2.51 -9.41 5.30
N LYS A 72 -1.39 -8.97 5.86
CA LYS A 72 -0.30 -9.86 6.15
C LYS A 72 -0.66 -10.87 7.21
N GLU A 73 -1.38 -10.44 8.21
CA GLU A 73 -1.78 -11.33 9.26
C GLU A 73 -2.75 -12.39 8.75
N GLU A 74 -3.66 -11.99 7.87
CA GLU A 74 -4.54 -12.92 7.29
C GLU A 74 -3.83 -13.90 6.42
N SER A 75 -2.91 -13.45 5.62
CA SER A 75 -2.12 -14.30 4.77
C SER A 75 -1.31 -15.28 5.61
N LYS A 76 -0.76 -14.80 6.72
CA LYS A 76 0.02 -15.65 7.57
C LYS A 76 -0.84 -16.74 8.19
N LYS A 77 -2.04 -16.41 8.58
CA LYS A 77 -2.93 -17.40 9.14
C LYS A 77 -3.23 -18.49 8.15
N LEU A 78 -3.44 -18.11 6.90
CA LEU A 78 -3.68 -19.08 5.88
C LEU A 78 -2.47 -19.96 5.66
N ASP A 79 -1.30 -19.38 5.59
CA ASP A 79 -0.09 -20.12 5.41
C ASP A 79 0.15 -21.08 6.56
N ASP A 80 -0.08 -20.63 7.76
CA ASP A 80 0.10 -21.46 8.93
C ASP A 80 -0.86 -22.64 8.90
N ALA A 81 -2.08 -22.40 8.50
CA ALA A 81 -3.06 -23.46 8.42
C ALA A 81 -2.65 -24.50 7.40
N VAL A 82 -2.17 -24.06 6.26
CA VAL A 82 -1.74 -24.97 5.23
C VAL A 82 -0.51 -25.75 5.69
N ALA A 83 0.42 -25.08 6.30
CA ALA A 83 1.64 -25.72 6.76
C ALA A 83 1.32 -26.78 7.79
N ARG A 84 0.42 -26.49 8.67
CA ARG A 84 0.05 -27.44 9.66
C ARG A 84 -0.54 -28.69 9.06
N ARG A 85 -1.28 -28.54 8.03
CA ARG A 85 -1.82 -29.65 7.44
C ARG A 85 -0.81 -30.35 6.64
N ALA A 86 -0.02 -29.71 5.97
CA ALA A 86 0.93 -30.30 5.12
C ALA A 86 1.98 -30.89 5.91
N LEU A 87 2.55 -30.40 6.70
CA LEU A 87 3.59 -30.91 7.26
C LEU A 87 4.16 -30.32 8.16
N ALA A 88 4.02 -29.97 8.51
CA ALA A 88 4.44 -29.54 9.47
C ALA A 88 5.66 -29.23 9.66
N CYS A 89 6.21 -29.48 9.65
CA CYS A 89 7.39 -29.38 10.03
C CYS A 89 8.12 -28.38 9.62
N ILE A 90 8.12 -28.10 8.86
CA ILE A 90 8.95 -27.35 8.38
C ILE A 90 9.21 -26.25 9.00
N SER A 91 9.54 -25.95 9.24
CA SER A 91 9.88 -25.08 9.68
C SER A 91 9.78 -24.04 10.13
N ILE A 92 9.46 -23.81 10.30
CA ILE A 92 9.11 -22.92 10.89
C ILE A 92 9.96 -22.13 11.47
N LEU A 93 10.50 -22.30 11.78
CA LEU A 93 11.29 -21.75 12.38
C LEU A 93 11.84 -20.70 11.95
N ASP A 94 11.95 -20.64 11.35
CA ASP A 94 12.70 -19.80 10.88
C ASP A 94 12.20 -18.54 10.90
N ARG A 95 11.54 -18.29 10.95
CA ARG A 95 11.11 -17.22 10.88
C ARG A 95 11.39 -16.42 11.89
N ILE A 96 11.78 -16.38 12.29
CA ILE A 96 12.05 -15.78 13.32
C ILE A 96 12.75 -14.80 13.23
N PRO A 97 12.78 -14.15 13.33
CA PRO A 97 13.51 -13.12 13.27
C PRO A 97 14.20 -12.77 14.17
#